data_9ded7773b3e4fd360fdafcb43fea919f
#
_entry.id   9ded7773b3e4fd360fdafcb43fea919f
#
_cell.length_a   1.000
_cell.length_b   1.000
_cell.length_c   1.000
_cell.angle_alpha   90.00
_cell.angle_beta   90.00
_cell.angle_gamma   90.00
#
_symmetry.space_group_name_H-M   'P 1'
#
loop_
_entity.id
_entity.type
_entity.pdbx_description
1 polymer ?
#
loop_
_entity_poly.entity_id
_entity_poly.type
_entity_poly.pdbx_seq_one_letter_code
_entity_poly.pdbx_strand_id
1 'polypeptide(L)'
;LALGTYKYKICANHGWAENYGDDNDPEGNASVFITKDGIYDLTFTFNSKTHEVSCDATRKADAIIEKIWSVAGDEGLFETAWDEKSTVNEMEKQENYIYVLVKKGISLNAQTYEYKVCSNHDWTESYGADPSGIGNAILTITEAGTYDVTFTFNQATKEVSATAVPSVTDGISQIASDIKTKKVIYNLQGQRISAPKQGVYIINGKKVVLK
;
A
#
# COMPACT_ATOMS: atom_id res chain seq x y z
N LEU A 1 24.53 2.01 0.39
CA LEU A 1 25.75 2.82 0.39
C LEU A 1 25.94 3.47 -0.97
N ALA A 2 26.41 4.72 -0.99
CA ALA A 2 26.83 5.41 -2.21
C ALA A 2 28.28 5.07 -2.56
N LEU A 3 28.69 5.37 -3.80
CA LEU A 3 30.09 5.37 -4.22
C LEU A 3 30.90 6.24 -3.26
N GLY A 4 32.01 5.72 -2.71
CA GLY A 4 32.85 6.48 -1.81
C GLY A 4 33.63 5.63 -0.82
N THR A 5 34.46 6.30 -0.01
CA THR A 5 35.21 5.68 1.07
C THR A 5 34.51 5.91 2.39
N TYR A 6 34.28 4.83 3.14
CA TYR A 6 33.65 4.85 4.46
C TYR A 6 34.70 4.45 5.50
N LYS A 7 34.89 5.33 6.50
CA LYS A 7 35.82 5.10 7.60
C LYS A 7 35.12 4.42 8.77
N TYR A 8 35.84 3.53 9.48
CA TYR A 8 35.32 2.82 10.64
C TYR A 8 36.42 2.47 11.65
N LYS A 9 36.04 2.15 12.86
CA LYS A 9 36.88 1.55 13.90
C LYS A 9 36.11 0.44 14.63
N ILE A 10 36.86 -0.49 15.16
CA ILE A 10 36.34 -1.45 16.13
C ILE A 10 36.65 -0.93 17.53
N CYS A 11 35.66 -0.87 18.41
CA CYS A 11 35.82 -0.42 19.80
C CYS A 11 35.48 -1.55 20.77
N ALA A 12 36.17 -1.59 21.89
CA ALA A 12 35.91 -2.54 22.97
C ALA A 12 34.96 -1.93 24.04
N ASN A 13 34.19 -2.78 24.70
CA ASN A 13 33.34 -2.43 25.84
C ASN A 13 32.43 -1.20 25.63
N HIS A 14 31.93 -1.00 24.39
CA HIS A 14 31.08 0.14 24.02
C HIS A 14 31.70 1.51 24.29
N GLY A 15 33.05 1.60 24.25
CA GLY A 15 33.76 2.84 24.51
C GLY A 15 34.95 3.06 23.58
N TRP A 16 35.38 4.31 23.47
CA TRP A 16 36.50 4.71 22.60
C TRP A 16 37.88 4.60 23.28
N ALA A 17 37.95 4.28 24.56
CA ALA A 17 39.21 4.14 25.29
C ALA A 17 40.14 3.05 24.69
N GLU A 18 39.53 1.99 24.15
CA GLU A 18 40.23 0.93 23.42
C GLU A 18 39.53 0.78 22.07
N ASN A 19 40.25 1.12 21.01
CA ASN A 19 39.72 1.07 19.63
C ASN A 19 40.83 0.72 18.64
N TYR A 20 40.43 0.12 17.51
CA TYR A 20 41.33 -0.43 16.50
C TYR A 20 40.89 -0.01 15.11
N GLY A 21 41.83 0.35 14.25
CA GLY A 21 41.57 0.75 12.87
C GLY A 21 42.81 0.51 12.00
N ASP A 22 43.29 1.52 11.25
CA ASP A 22 44.48 1.44 10.43
C ASP A 22 45.52 2.47 10.94
N ASP A 23 46.67 1.98 11.40
CA ASP A 23 47.77 2.81 11.92
C ASP A 23 48.40 3.73 10.86
N ASN A 24 48.14 3.45 9.57
CA ASN A 24 48.60 4.33 8.47
C ASN A 24 47.64 5.50 8.19
N ASP A 25 46.43 5.50 8.75
CA ASP A 25 45.53 6.65 8.70
C ASP A 25 45.87 7.64 9.83
N PRO A 26 46.03 8.97 9.59
CA PRO A 26 46.36 9.94 10.62
C PRO A 26 45.38 10.00 11.81
N GLU A 27 44.16 9.57 11.60
CA GLU A 27 43.12 9.49 12.62
C GLU A 27 42.94 8.05 13.14
N GLY A 28 43.75 7.09 12.62
CA GLY A 28 43.70 5.68 12.97
C GLY A 28 42.42 4.98 12.54
N ASN A 29 41.79 5.42 11.46
CA ASN A 29 40.57 4.77 10.93
C ASN A 29 40.91 3.72 9.88
N ALA A 30 40.31 2.58 9.94
CA ALA A 30 40.21 1.67 8.80
C ALA A 30 39.17 2.18 7.79
N SER A 31 39.26 1.73 6.55
CA SER A 31 38.35 2.16 5.50
C SER A 31 37.85 1.02 4.62
N VAL A 32 36.66 1.17 4.09
CA VAL A 32 36.10 0.33 3.02
C VAL A 32 35.71 1.24 1.85
N PHE A 33 36.09 0.85 0.63
CA PHE A 33 35.76 1.62 -0.58
C PHE A 33 34.63 0.94 -1.33
N ILE A 34 33.55 1.71 -1.56
CA ILE A 34 32.38 1.30 -2.33
C ILE A 34 32.54 1.84 -3.75
N THR A 35 32.58 0.95 -4.73
CA THR A 35 32.86 1.26 -6.15
C THR A 35 31.61 1.64 -6.95
N LYS A 36 30.41 1.38 -6.43
CA LYS A 36 29.12 1.66 -7.08
C LYS A 36 28.02 1.80 -6.03
N ASP A 37 27.07 2.71 -6.24
CA ASP A 37 25.89 2.82 -5.38
C ASP A 37 25.13 1.49 -5.30
N GLY A 38 24.62 1.18 -4.12
CA GLY A 38 23.90 -0.08 -3.94
C GLY A 38 23.58 -0.44 -2.49
N ILE A 39 22.90 -1.57 -2.37
CA ILE A 39 22.68 -2.28 -1.10
C ILE A 39 23.85 -3.25 -0.92
N TYR A 40 24.47 -3.23 0.23
CA TYR A 40 25.63 -4.04 0.55
C TYR A 40 25.44 -4.80 1.87
N ASP A 41 25.91 -6.04 1.89
CA ASP A 41 26.27 -6.71 3.15
C ASP A 41 27.69 -6.29 3.50
N LEU A 42 27.90 -5.83 4.73
CA LEU A 42 29.21 -5.51 5.28
C LEU A 42 29.59 -6.53 6.33
N THR A 43 30.76 -7.16 6.15
CA THR A 43 31.33 -8.09 7.14
C THR A 43 32.58 -7.48 7.73
N PHE A 44 32.52 -7.09 9.00
CA PHE A 44 33.66 -6.58 9.76
C PHE A 44 34.37 -7.73 10.45
N THR A 45 35.68 -7.82 10.30
CA THR A 45 36.52 -8.82 10.93
C THR A 45 37.56 -8.15 11.81
N PHE A 46 37.74 -8.66 13.01
CA PHE A 46 38.75 -8.21 13.97
C PHE A 46 39.58 -9.38 14.46
N ASN A 47 40.90 -9.29 14.36
CA ASN A 47 41.84 -10.25 14.93
C ASN A 47 42.34 -9.73 16.28
N SER A 48 41.85 -10.31 17.36
CA SER A 48 42.21 -9.91 18.73
C SER A 48 43.69 -10.16 19.14
N LYS A 49 44.47 -10.90 18.33
CA LYS A 49 45.89 -11.13 18.58
C LYS A 49 46.79 -10.15 17.82
N THR A 50 46.44 -9.81 16.57
CA THR A 50 47.21 -8.94 15.72
C THR A 50 46.66 -7.51 15.72
N HIS A 51 45.42 -7.29 16.22
CA HIS A 51 44.66 -6.08 16.19
C HIS A 51 44.30 -5.58 14.78
N GLU A 52 44.46 -6.44 13.79
CA GLU A 52 44.08 -6.15 12.42
C GLU A 52 42.55 -6.08 12.28
N VAL A 53 42.07 -5.09 11.54
CA VAL A 53 40.68 -4.93 11.19
C VAL A 53 40.51 -4.97 9.67
N SER A 54 39.41 -5.55 9.22
CA SER A 54 39.01 -5.53 7.81
C SER A 54 37.51 -5.42 7.66
N CYS A 55 37.05 -4.96 6.48
CA CYS A 55 35.67 -4.96 6.11
C CYS A 55 35.52 -5.43 4.66
N ASP A 56 34.77 -6.52 4.48
CA ASP A 56 34.34 -7.00 3.18
C ASP A 56 32.98 -6.42 2.86
N ALA A 57 32.84 -5.82 1.66
CA ALA A 57 31.60 -5.26 1.17
C ALA A 57 31.08 -6.06 -0.02
N THR A 58 30.06 -6.85 0.18
CA THR A 58 29.40 -7.64 -0.88
C THR A 58 28.15 -6.94 -1.36
N ARG A 59 28.15 -6.47 -2.63
CA ARG A 59 27.02 -5.80 -3.23
C ARG A 59 25.88 -6.79 -3.50
N LYS A 60 24.67 -6.46 -3.06
CA LYS A 60 23.44 -7.29 -3.20
C LYS A 60 22.53 -6.78 -4.30
N ALA A 61 22.31 -5.47 -4.39
CA ALA A 61 21.37 -4.87 -5.31
C ALA A 61 21.76 -3.42 -5.65
N ASP A 62 21.10 -2.86 -6.65
CA ASP A 62 21.16 -1.42 -6.91
C ASP A 62 20.54 -0.63 -5.76
N ALA A 63 21.00 0.59 -5.53
CA ALA A 63 20.39 1.49 -4.56
C ALA A 63 18.95 1.81 -4.99
N ILE A 64 18.02 1.69 -4.05
CA ILE A 64 16.63 2.07 -4.30
C ILE A 64 16.49 3.55 -3.93
N ILE A 65 16.37 4.41 -4.95
CA ILE A 65 16.08 5.83 -4.77
C ILE A 65 14.60 5.99 -4.48
N GLU A 66 14.28 6.67 -3.38
CA GLU A 66 12.89 6.98 -3.06
C GLU A 66 12.30 7.94 -4.08
N LYS A 67 11.10 7.67 -4.54
CA LYS A 67 10.35 8.44 -5.53
C LYS A 67 8.92 8.64 -5.05
N ILE A 68 8.27 9.65 -5.58
CA ILE A 68 6.81 9.77 -5.49
C ILE A 68 6.23 8.76 -6.49
N TRP A 69 5.34 7.89 -6.01
CA TRP A 69 4.62 6.95 -6.86
C TRP A 69 3.15 7.31 -6.89
N SER A 70 2.55 7.30 -8.06
CA SER A 70 1.13 7.55 -8.28
C SER A 70 0.52 6.50 -9.20
N VAL A 71 -0.79 6.32 -9.12
CA VAL A 71 -1.54 5.37 -9.96
C VAL A 71 -2.39 6.15 -10.94
N ALA A 72 -2.33 5.77 -12.21
CA ALA A 72 -3.22 6.27 -13.24
C ALA A 72 -3.80 5.09 -14.06
N GLY A 73 -5.00 5.24 -14.58
CA GLY A 73 -5.69 4.17 -15.29
C GLY A 73 -7.05 4.61 -15.82
N ASP A 74 -7.90 3.63 -16.08
CA ASP A 74 -9.19 3.83 -16.71
C ASP A 74 -10.15 4.70 -15.89
N GLU A 75 -11.04 5.39 -16.61
CA GLU A 75 -12.18 6.06 -16.02
C GLU A 75 -13.04 5.09 -15.19
N GLY A 76 -13.50 5.55 -14.06
CA GLY A 76 -14.22 4.75 -13.08
C GLY A 76 -13.33 4.26 -11.93
N LEU A 77 -12.08 3.86 -12.20
CA LEU A 77 -11.07 3.72 -11.13
C LEU A 77 -10.60 5.09 -10.65
N PHE A 78 -10.46 6.02 -11.58
CA PHE A 78 -9.95 7.36 -11.35
C PHE A 78 -10.91 8.41 -11.91
N GLU A 79 -10.89 9.60 -11.33
CA GLU A 79 -11.77 10.72 -11.75
C GLU A 79 -11.43 11.19 -13.17
N THR A 80 -10.14 11.21 -13.51
CA THR A 80 -9.63 11.50 -14.85
C THR A 80 -8.83 10.30 -15.34
N ALA A 81 -9.20 9.79 -16.51
CA ALA A 81 -8.51 8.64 -17.09
C ALA A 81 -7.06 8.98 -17.43
N TRP A 82 -6.14 8.09 -17.03
CA TRP A 82 -4.71 8.12 -17.37
C TRP A 82 -3.98 9.44 -17.03
N ASP A 83 -4.42 10.13 -15.97
CA ASP A 83 -3.79 11.38 -15.50
C ASP A 83 -2.63 11.04 -14.54
N GLU A 84 -1.42 11.00 -15.07
CA GLU A 84 -0.19 10.77 -14.29
C GLU A 84 0.14 11.95 -13.35
N LYS A 85 -0.40 13.14 -13.62
CA LYS A 85 -0.14 14.35 -12.83
C LYS A 85 -1.04 14.50 -11.61
N SER A 86 -1.99 13.59 -11.45
CA SER A 86 -2.94 13.63 -10.34
C SER A 86 -2.25 13.37 -9.00
N THR A 87 -2.20 14.38 -8.14
CA THR A 87 -1.65 14.25 -6.78
C THR A 87 -2.58 13.52 -5.82
N VAL A 88 -3.88 13.42 -6.12
CA VAL A 88 -4.84 12.66 -5.30
C VAL A 88 -4.68 11.14 -5.45
N ASN A 89 -3.91 10.71 -6.45
CA ASN A 89 -3.62 9.31 -6.70
C ASN A 89 -2.18 8.93 -6.31
N GLU A 90 -1.50 9.77 -5.51
CA GLU A 90 -0.21 9.44 -4.93
C GLU A 90 -0.35 8.28 -3.93
N MET A 91 0.64 7.40 -3.95
CA MET A 91 0.69 6.23 -3.07
C MET A 91 1.44 6.57 -1.78
N GLU A 92 0.94 6.10 -0.65
CA GLU A 92 1.60 6.22 0.64
C GLU A 92 2.69 5.15 0.78
N LYS A 93 3.89 5.57 1.16
CA LYS A 93 5.00 4.66 1.45
C LYS A 93 4.72 3.89 2.74
N GLN A 94 4.88 2.57 2.64
CA GLN A 94 4.88 1.63 3.76
C GLN A 94 6.32 1.13 4.02
N GLU A 95 6.49 0.16 4.90
CA GLU A 95 7.76 -0.51 5.13
C GLU A 95 8.22 -1.32 3.89
N ASN A 96 9.51 -1.65 3.83
CA ASN A 96 10.10 -2.53 2.82
C ASN A 96 9.88 -2.13 1.36
N TYR A 97 9.87 -0.80 1.09
CA TYR A 97 9.65 -0.24 -0.27
C TYR A 97 8.29 -0.57 -0.88
N ILE A 98 7.30 -0.86 -0.06
CA ILE A 98 5.91 -1.02 -0.48
C ILE A 98 5.24 0.34 -0.49
N TYR A 99 4.44 0.60 -1.52
CA TYR A 99 3.61 1.80 -1.68
C TYR A 99 2.16 1.36 -1.87
N VAL A 100 1.24 2.07 -1.25
CA VAL A 100 -0.19 1.72 -1.24
C VAL A 100 -1.04 2.95 -1.51
N LEU A 101 -2.05 2.80 -2.38
CA LEU A 101 -3.14 3.76 -2.53
C LEU A 101 -4.46 3.04 -2.25
N VAL A 102 -5.28 3.60 -1.35
CA VAL A 102 -6.62 3.08 -1.06
C VAL A 102 -7.67 4.08 -1.53
N LYS A 103 -8.52 3.65 -2.45
CA LYS A 103 -9.71 4.40 -2.89
C LYS A 103 -10.95 3.74 -2.31
N LYS A 104 -11.69 4.46 -1.48
CA LYS A 104 -12.86 3.92 -0.78
C LYS A 104 -14.16 4.32 -1.43
N GLY A 105 -15.11 3.38 -1.46
CA GLY A 105 -16.47 3.65 -1.85
C GLY A 105 -16.66 4.04 -3.32
N ILE A 106 -15.78 3.58 -4.23
CA ILE A 106 -15.91 3.87 -5.66
C ILE A 106 -16.93 2.94 -6.33
N SER A 107 -17.77 3.51 -7.20
CA SER A 107 -18.76 2.75 -7.97
C SER A 107 -18.12 2.18 -9.23
N LEU A 108 -18.07 0.85 -9.35
CA LEU A 108 -17.47 0.14 -10.47
C LEU A 108 -18.49 -0.70 -11.22
N ASN A 109 -18.40 -0.73 -12.53
CA ASN A 109 -19.15 -1.64 -13.40
C ASN A 109 -18.48 -3.01 -13.48
N ALA A 110 -19.24 -4.04 -13.89
CA ALA A 110 -18.69 -5.37 -14.17
C ALA A 110 -17.88 -5.32 -15.48
N GLN A 111 -16.58 -5.13 -15.35
CA GLN A 111 -15.63 -5.09 -16.48
C GLN A 111 -14.19 -5.24 -15.97
N THR A 112 -13.26 -5.28 -16.90
CA THR A 112 -11.82 -5.18 -16.61
C THR A 112 -11.39 -3.73 -16.78
N TYR A 113 -10.66 -3.24 -15.78
CA TYR A 113 -10.04 -1.92 -15.73
C TYR A 113 -8.54 -2.06 -15.87
N GLU A 114 -7.93 -1.18 -16.63
CA GLU A 114 -6.49 -1.10 -16.81
C GLU A 114 -5.89 0.04 -15.97
N TYR A 115 -4.67 -0.16 -15.47
CA TYR A 115 -3.96 0.87 -14.72
C TYR A 115 -2.44 0.66 -14.75
N LYS A 116 -1.68 1.69 -14.42
CA LYS A 116 -0.23 1.67 -14.19
C LYS A 116 0.14 2.48 -12.97
N VAL A 117 1.29 2.15 -12.39
CA VAL A 117 1.99 2.99 -11.42
C VAL A 117 3.08 3.76 -12.16
N CYS A 118 3.17 5.07 -11.95
CA CYS A 118 4.20 5.93 -12.54
C CYS A 118 4.98 6.68 -11.45
N SER A 119 6.21 7.07 -11.77
CA SER A 119 7.08 7.78 -10.85
C SER A 119 7.09 9.29 -11.12
N ASN A 120 7.10 10.09 -10.05
CA ASN A 120 7.28 11.54 -10.12
C ASN A 120 6.31 12.24 -11.10
N HIS A 121 5.08 11.73 -11.21
CA HIS A 121 4.05 12.25 -12.11
C HIS A 121 4.48 12.26 -13.60
N ASP A 122 5.21 11.25 -14.03
CA ASP A 122 5.73 11.13 -15.39
C ASP A 122 5.73 9.68 -15.86
N TRP A 123 5.44 9.46 -17.17
CA TRP A 123 5.38 8.12 -17.78
C TRP A 123 6.75 7.52 -18.12
N THR A 124 7.84 8.28 -18.02
CA THR A 124 9.20 7.81 -18.35
C THR A 124 9.58 6.57 -17.55
N GLU A 125 9.09 6.47 -16.33
CA GLU A 125 9.22 5.27 -15.52
C GLU A 125 7.84 4.86 -15.00
N SER A 126 7.31 3.78 -15.53
CA SER A 126 5.99 3.26 -15.15
C SER A 126 5.98 1.74 -15.16
N TYR A 127 5.11 1.15 -14.34
CA TYR A 127 4.99 -0.29 -14.15
C TYR A 127 3.54 -0.72 -14.20
N GLY A 128 3.26 -1.91 -14.76
CA GLY A 128 1.92 -2.43 -14.94
C GLY A 128 1.88 -3.96 -14.89
N ALA A 129 1.66 -4.62 -16.04
CA ALA A 129 1.48 -6.07 -16.11
C ALA A 129 2.70 -6.87 -15.66
N ASP A 130 3.90 -6.32 -15.89
CA ASP A 130 5.15 -6.96 -15.51
C ASP A 130 6.21 -5.95 -15.00
N PRO A 131 7.28 -6.43 -14.34
CA PRO A 131 8.33 -5.58 -13.78
C PRO A 131 9.17 -4.81 -14.82
N SER A 132 9.07 -5.12 -16.11
CA SER A 132 9.75 -4.38 -17.19
C SER A 132 9.03 -3.08 -17.56
N GLY A 133 7.82 -2.87 -17.02
CA GLY A 133 6.96 -1.73 -17.33
C GLY A 133 6.15 -1.87 -18.62
N ILE A 134 6.22 -3.01 -19.28
CA ILE A 134 5.43 -3.30 -20.48
C ILE A 134 4.01 -3.74 -20.08
N GLY A 135 3.00 -3.24 -20.80
CA GLY A 135 1.61 -3.54 -20.56
C GLY A 135 1.01 -2.84 -19.35
N ASN A 136 -0.29 -2.88 -19.26
CA ASN A 136 -1.06 -2.33 -18.15
C ASN A 136 -1.42 -3.45 -17.17
N ALA A 137 -1.37 -3.15 -15.86
CA ALA A 137 -1.97 -4.02 -14.86
C ALA A 137 -3.50 -3.98 -14.99
N ILE A 138 -4.17 -5.04 -14.59
CA ILE A 138 -5.62 -5.18 -14.71
C ILE A 138 -6.29 -5.42 -13.36
N LEU A 139 -7.48 -4.86 -13.19
CA LEU A 139 -8.41 -5.16 -12.11
C LEU A 139 -9.75 -5.59 -12.72
N THR A 140 -10.15 -6.84 -12.50
CA THR A 140 -11.41 -7.36 -13.03
C THR A 140 -12.49 -7.29 -11.95
N ILE A 141 -13.59 -6.62 -12.26
CA ILE A 141 -14.80 -6.55 -11.45
C ILE A 141 -15.86 -7.44 -12.12
N THR A 142 -16.34 -8.46 -11.41
CA THR A 142 -17.31 -9.43 -11.92
C THR A 142 -18.75 -9.00 -11.73
N GLU A 143 -19.02 -8.16 -10.74
CA GLU A 143 -20.36 -7.64 -10.43
C GLU A 143 -20.28 -6.14 -10.23
N ALA A 144 -21.23 -5.38 -10.82
CA ALA A 144 -21.28 -3.93 -10.61
C ALA A 144 -21.64 -3.61 -9.15
N GLY A 145 -20.95 -2.65 -8.55
CA GLY A 145 -21.17 -2.33 -7.14
C GLY A 145 -20.26 -1.20 -6.65
N THR A 146 -20.30 -0.98 -5.34
CA THR A 146 -19.40 -0.04 -4.65
C THR A 146 -18.27 -0.82 -3.98
N TYR A 147 -17.04 -0.41 -4.21
CA TYR A 147 -15.85 -1.12 -3.77
C TYR A 147 -14.85 -0.21 -3.05
N ASP A 148 -14.14 -0.78 -2.11
CA ASP A 148 -12.87 -0.25 -1.62
C ASP A 148 -11.75 -0.94 -2.42
N VAL A 149 -10.97 -0.14 -3.16
CA VAL A 149 -9.90 -0.64 -4.01
C VAL A 149 -8.55 -0.26 -3.40
N THR A 150 -7.69 -1.26 -3.23
CA THR A 150 -6.32 -1.08 -2.75
C THR A 150 -5.35 -1.41 -3.87
N PHE A 151 -4.56 -0.42 -4.27
CA PHE A 151 -3.43 -0.59 -5.20
C PHE A 151 -2.15 -0.74 -4.38
N THR A 152 -1.29 -1.67 -4.77
CA THR A 152 -0.01 -1.94 -4.13
C THR A 152 1.11 -1.97 -5.16
N PHE A 153 2.21 -1.32 -4.86
CA PHE A 153 3.43 -1.33 -5.65
C PHE A 153 4.63 -1.67 -4.79
N ASN A 154 5.44 -2.61 -5.22
CA ASN A 154 6.72 -2.92 -4.61
C ASN A 154 7.86 -2.30 -5.45
N GLN A 155 8.46 -1.22 -4.96
CA GLN A 155 9.54 -0.51 -5.68
C GLN A 155 10.78 -1.40 -5.89
N ALA A 156 11.05 -2.39 -5.03
CA ALA A 156 12.20 -3.26 -5.16
C ALA A 156 12.02 -4.33 -6.25
N THR A 157 10.85 -4.97 -6.31
CA THR A 157 10.54 -6.02 -7.29
C THR A 157 9.86 -5.50 -8.55
N LYS A 158 9.35 -4.25 -8.52
CA LYS A 158 8.55 -3.61 -9.59
C LYS A 158 7.19 -4.27 -9.81
N GLU A 159 6.73 -5.07 -8.89
CA GLU A 159 5.42 -5.71 -8.95
C GLU A 159 4.30 -4.73 -8.60
N VAL A 160 3.25 -4.75 -9.40
CA VAL A 160 2.03 -3.95 -9.26
C VAL A 160 0.86 -4.90 -9.04
N SER A 161 -0.01 -4.58 -8.11
CA SER A 161 -1.26 -5.33 -7.88
C SER A 161 -2.39 -4.43 -7.40
N ALA A 162 -3.63 -4.87 -7.61
CA ALA A 162 -4.80 -4.25 -7.03
C ALA A 162 -5.80 -5.29 -6.51
N THR A 163 -6.51 -4.93 -5.46
CA THR A 163 -7.63 -5.71 -4.91
C THR A 163 -8.84 -4.82 -4.75
N ALA A 164 -10.03 -5.36 -5.06
CA ALA A 164 -11.31 -4.69 -4.84
C ALA A 164 -12.13 -5.51 -3.85
N VAL A 165 -12.57 -4.88 -2.78
CA VAL A 165 -13.45 -5.48 -1.78
C VAL A 165 -14.76 -4.71 -1.79
N PRO A 166 -15.94 -5.36 -1.86
CA PRO A 166 -17.22 -4.66 -1.76
C PRO A 166 -17.23 -3.76 -0.51
N SER A 167 -17.54 -2.47 -0.69
CA SER A 167 -17.64 -1.56 0.44
C SER A 167 -18.78 -1.98 1.34
N VAL A 168 -18.49 -2.23 2.61
CA VAL A 168 -19.51 -2.50 3.61
C VAL A 168 -20.18 -1.17 3.93
N THR A 169 -21.27 -0.84 3.24
CA THR A 169 -22.16 0.19 3.77
C THR A 169 -22.67 -0.32 5.12
N ASP A 170 -22.50 0.49 6.16
CA ASP A 170 -22.99 0.18 7.50
C ASP A 170 -24.32 -0.54 7.41
N GLY A 171 -24.48 -1.70 8.12
CA GLY A 171 -25.62 -2.59 8.02
C GLY A 171 -27.01 -1.97 8.23
N ILE A 172 -27.07 -0.67 8.57
CA ILE A 172 -28.28 0.17 8.64
C ILE A 172 -28.91 0.39 7.26
N SER A 173 -28.11 0.50 6.17
CA SER A 173 -28.66 0.70 4.81
C SER A 173 -29.30 -0.57 4.24
N GLN A 174 -28.76 -1.75 4.54
CA GLN A 174 -29.34 -3.03 4.12
C GLN A 174 -30.66 -3.32 4.87
N ILE A 175 -30.74 -2.98 6.17
CA ILE A 175 -31.98 -3.08 6.93
C ILE A 175 -33.07 -2.17 6.34
N ALA A 176 -32.69 -0.98 5.83
CA ALA A 176 -33.65 -0.07 5.21
C ALA A 176 -34.18 -0.57 3.85
N SER A 177 -33.38 -1.32 3.06
CA SER A 177 -33.83 -1.92 1.80
C SER A 177 -34.69 -3.15 2.01
N ASP A 178 -34.38 -4.01 2.98
CA ASP A 178 -35.17 -5.20 3.34
C ASP A 178 -36.50 -4.86 4.01
N ILE A 179 -36.57 -3.73 4.73
CA ILE A 179 -37.81 -3.24 5.33
C ILE A 179 -38.78 -2.73 4.28
N LYS A 180 -38.33 -2.22 3.13
CA LYS A 180 -39.23 -1.77 2.05
C LYS A 180 -39.97 -2.91 1.34
N THR A 181 -39.49 -4.13 1.41
CA THR A 181 -40.07 -5.30 0.74
C THR A 181 -40.96 -6.18 1.64
N LYS A 182 -40.80 -6.11 2.95
CA LYS A 182 -41.65 -6.86 3.89
C LYS A 182 -42.60 -5.94 4.68
N LYS A 183 -43.90 -6.07 4.43
CA LYS A 183 -44.94 -5.38 5.21
C LYS A 183 -44.88 -5.86 6.66
N VAL A 184 -44.28 -5.08 7.54
CA VAL A 184 -44.20 -5.40 8.97
C VAL A 184 -45.34 -4.67 9.70
N ILE A 185 -46.16 -5.42 10.45
CA ILE A 185 -47.34 -4.93 11.15
C ILE A 185 -47.16 -5.13 12.65
N TYR A 186 -47.32 -4.06 13.42
CA TYR A 186 -47.29 -4.10 14.89
C TYR A 186 -48.63 -3.62 15.47
N ASN A 187 -49.06 -4.20 16.60
CA ASN A 187 -50.12 -3.61 17.39
C ASN A 187 -49.61 -2.40 18.19
N LEU A 188 -50.49 -1.72 18.91
CA LEU A 188 -50.13 -0.55 19.73
C LEU A 188 -49.23 -0.89 20.93
N GLN A 189 -49.13 -2.16 21.32
CA GLN A 189 -48.23 -2.66 22.35
C GLN A 189 -46.84 -3.01 21.80
N GLY A 190 -46.57 -2.80 20.49
CA GLY A 190 -45.26 -3.06 19.86
C GLY A 190 -45.06 -4.54 19.48
N GLN A 191 -46.07 -5.40 19.61
CA GLN A 191 -45.97 -6.81 19.22
C GLN A 191 -46.19 -6.96 17.72
N ARG A 192 -45.38 -7.76 17.05
CA ARG A 192 -45.51 -8.08 15.63
C ARG A 192 -46.74 -8.96 15.36
N ILE A 193 -47.56 -8.57 14.41
CA ILE A 193 -48.79 -9.24 14.02
C ILE A 193 -48.66 -9.79 12.59
N SER A 194 -48.85 -11.08 12.41
CA SER A 194 -48.83 -11.74 11.10
C SER A 194 -50.17 -11.72 10.36
N ALA A 195 -51.30 -11.67 11.12
CA ALA A 195 -52.64 -11.62 10.58
C ALA A 195 -53.49 -10.57 11.32
N PRO A 196 -53.43 -9.30 10.89
CA PRO A 196 -54.16 -8.22 11.55
C PRO A 196 -55.65 -8.34 11.27
N LYS A 197 -56.44 -8.19 12.33
CA LYS A 197 -57.90 -8.05 12.27
C LYS A 197 -58.29 -6.57 12.22
N GLN A 198 -59.57 -6.25 12.27
CA GLN A 198 -60.04 -4.85 12.38
C GLN A 198 -59.40 -4.20 13.62
N GLY A 199 -58.85 -3.02 13.46
CA GLY A 199 -58.14 -2.30 14.53
C GLY A 199 -57.09 -1.31 14.07
N VAL A 200 -56.32 -0.78 15.03
CA VAL A 200 -55.24 0.22 14.78
C VAL A 200 -53.88 -0.47 14.88
N TYR A 201 -53.06 -0.29 13.87
CA TYR A 201 -51.76 -0.92 13.75
C TYR A 201 -50.68 0.08 13.30
N ILE A 202 -49.44 -0.24 13.54
CA ILE A 202 -48.27 0.43 12.93
C ILE A 202 -47.78 -0.45 11.77
N ILE A 203 -47.94 0.04 10.55
CA ILE A 203 -47.53 -0.65 9.33
C ILE A 203 -46.41 0.17 8.67
N ASN A 204 -45.23 -0.42 8.54
CA ASN A 204 -44.04 0.23 7.99
C ASN A 204 -43.80 1.65 8.63
N GLY A 205 -43.92 1.71 9.97
CA GLY A 205 -43.71 2.94 10.74
C GLY A 205 -44.87 3.94 10.72
N LYS A 206 -45.99 3.66 10.03
CA LYS A 206 -47.15 4.55 9.95
C LYS A 206 -48.35 3.98 10.67
N LYS A 207 -49.12 4.82 11.38
CA LYS A 207 -50.39 4.44 12.02
C LYS A 207 -51.44 4.21 10.94
N VAL A 208 -52.04 3.03 10.93
CA VAL A 208 -53.08 2.60 9.97
C VAL A 208 -54.26 2.02 10.72
N VAL A 209 -55.48 2.38 10.31
CA VAL A 209 -56.75 1.81 10.83
C VAL A 209 -57.26 0.84 9.78
N LEU A 210 -57.34 -0.44 10.16
CA LEU A 210 -58.00 -1.48 9.36
C LEU A 210 -59.47 -1.55 9.78
N LYS A 211 -60.37 -1.38 8.83
CA LYS A 211 -61.82 -1.44 9.00
C LYS A 211 -62.33 -2.85 8.75
#